data_be00ad0f814810affeab02ff8c0b094f
#
_entry.id   be00ad0f814810affeab02ff8c0b094f
#
_cell.length_a   1.000
_cell.length_b   1.000
_cell.length_c   1.000
_cell.angle_alpha   90.00
_cell.angle_beta   90.00
_cell.angle_gamma   90.00
#
_symmetry.space_group_name_H-M   'P 1'
#
loop_
_entity.id
_entity.type
_entity.pdbx_description
1 polymer ?
#
loop_
_entity_poly.entity_id
_entity_poly.type
_entity_poly.pdbx_seq_one_letter_code
_entity_poly.pdbx_strand_id
1 'polypeptide(L)'
;MRGTILPVTLILMLASSCGKLTTEHTSVVGTGPDELLKLRAGPGLGYRVTLGLPEGTVLNRLDCGTEIGWCRVSLEAAPQITGYVSADYLSAH
;
A
#
# COMPACT_ATOMS: atom_id res chain seq x y z
N MET A 1 16.70 -54.93 -1.49
CA MET A 1 16.56 -54.49 -1.53
C MET A 1 16.38 -53.60 -1.36
N ARG A 2 16.26 -53.28 -1.52
CA ARG A 2 16.08 -52.55 -1.48
C ARG A 2 15.83 -51.55 -1.24
N GLY A 3 15.75 -51.22 -1.19
CA GLY A 3 15.45 -50.28 -1.08
C GLY A 3 15.33 -49.32 -0.97
N THR A 4 15.00 -48.78 -1.03
CA THR A 4 14.82 -47.90 -1.04
C THR A 4 14.53 -46.85 -0.87
N ILE A 5 14.26 -46.33 -0.78
CA ILE A 5 13.98 -45.43 -0.73
C ILE A 5 13.81 -44.39 -0.62
N LEU A 6 13.54 -43.80 -0.63
CA LEU A 6 13.32 -42.78 -0.62
C LEU A 6 13.07 -41.76 -0.48
N PRO A 7 12.78 -41.28 -0.41
CA PRO A 7 12.56 -40.30 -0.40
C PRO A 7 12.37 -39.29 -0.19
N VAL A 8 12.03 -38.77 -0.22
CA VAL A 8 11.82 -37.85 -0.18
C VAL A 8 11.77 -36.82 -0.02
N THR A 9 11.51 -36.37 0.02
CA THR A 9 11.36 -35.44 0.05
C THR A 9 11.19 -34.39 0.07
N LEU A 10 10.92 -33.81 0.12
CA LEU A 10 10.73 -32.81 0.05
C LEU A 10 10.39 -31.87 0.12
N ILE A 11 10.04 -31.32 0.09
CA ILE A 11 9.71 -30.46 -0.01
C ILE A 11 9.44 -29.48 0.33
N LEU A 12 9.04 -29.01 0.37
CA LEU A 12 8.68 -28.13 0.56
C LEU A 12 8.84 -27.08 0.72
N MET A 13 8.84 -26.50 0.81
CA MET A 13 9.07 -25.51 0.99
C MET A 13 8.53 -24.64 0.63
N LEU A 14 8.27 -24.33 0.42
CA LEU A 14 7.82 -23.58 0.00
C LEU A 14 7.20 -22.69 0.41
N ALA A 15 6.71 -22.51 0.16
CA ALA A 15 5.87 -21.76 0.57
C ALA A 15 6.17 -20.64 1.19
N SER A 16 6.62 -20.61 1.96
CA SER A 16 6.89 -19.61 2.65
C SER A 16 6.94 -18.38 2.07
N SER A 17 7.35 -18.24 1.07
CA SER A 17 7.57 -17.05 0.59
C SER A 17 6.47 -16.17 0.58
N CYS A 18 5.36 -16.56 0.56
CA CYS A 18 4.35 -15.69 0.41
C CYS A 18 4.25 -14.71 1.43
N GLY A 19 4.79 -14.86 2.47
CA GLY A 19 4.58 -13.92 3.48
C GLY A 19 5.05 -12.57 3.20
N LYS A 20 5.74 -12.36 2.16
CA LYS A 20 6.24 -11.17 1.95
C LYS A 20 5.37 -10.19 1.52
N LEU A 21 4.27 -10.35 1.15
CA LEU A 21 3.45 -9.34 0.68
C LEU A 21 2.81 -8.55 1.71
N THR A 22 3.50 -8.05 2.64
CA THR A 22 2.91 -7.26 3.64
C THR A 22 2.54 -5.94 3.07
N THR A 23 1.37 -5.47 3.31
CA THR A 23 0.91 -4.16 2.92
C THR A 23 1.08 -3.23 4.09
N GLU A 24 1.69 -2.08 3.86
CA GLU A 24 1.84 -1.12 4.92
C GLU A 24 0.63 -0.26 4.99
N HIS A 25 0.03 -0.16 6.15
CA HIS A 25 -1.10 0.71 6.36
C HIS A 25 -0.63 2.07 6.85
N THR A 26 -1.34 3.09 6.45
CA THR A 26 -1.10 4.44 6.93
C THR A 26 -2.47 5.10 7.04
N SER A 27 -2.51 6.31 7.55
CA SER A 27 -3.78 7.03 7.60
C SER A 27 -3.54 8.49 7.27
N VAL A 28 -4.60 9.16 6.87
CA VAL A 28 -4.54 10.58 6.54
C VAL A 28 -4.46 11.36 7.84
N VAL A 29 -3.46 12.21 7.95
CA VAL A 29 -3.26 13.04 9.14
C VAL A 29 -2.95 14.46 8.71
N GLY A 30 -3.18 15.41 9.59
CA GLY A 30 -2.72 16.78 9.38
C GLY A 30 -3.57 17.64 8.48
N THR A 31 -4.68 17.13 7.98
CA THR A 31 -5.52 17.95 7.12
C THR A 31 -6.46 18.85 7.94
N GLY A 32 -6.79 18.42 9.16
CA GLY A 32 -7.74 19.14 9.98
C GLY A 32 -9.17 18.72 9.66
N PRO A 33 -10.11 19.18 10.46
CA PRO A 33 -11.48 18.68 10.37
C PRO A 33 -12.24 19.13 9.14
N ASP A 34 -11.81 20.24 8.53
CA ASP A 34 -12.56 20.78 7.41
C ASP A 34 -11.89 20.61 6.07
N GLU A 35 -10.80 19.88 6.01
CA GLU A 35 -10.07 19.70 4.76
C GLU A 35 -9.99 18.25 4.38
N LEU A 36 -9.89 18.00 3.09
CA LEU A 36 -9.76 16.66 2.57
C LEU A 36 -8.41 16.52 1.87
N LEU A 37 -7.73 15.42 2.10
CA LEU A 37 -6.53 15.14 1.35
C LEU A 37 -6.94 14.72 -0.06
N LYS A 38 -6.31 15.28 -1.06
CA LYS A 38 -6.70 15.02 -2.43
C LYS A 38 -5.98 13.80 -2.98
N LEU A 39 -6.77 12.82 -3.41
CA LEU A 39 -6.26 11.66 -4.11
C LEU A 39 -6.23 12.03 -5.58
N ARG A 40 -5.07 11.91 -6.20
CA ARG A 40 -4.89 12.41 -7.56
C ARG A 40 -4.54 11.28 -8.51
N ALA A 41 -4.71 11.53 -9.78
CA ALA A 41 -4.44 10.53 -10.80
C ALA A 41 -2.95 10.29 -10.99
N GLY A 42 -2.09 11.16 -10.49
CA GLY A 42 -0.66 10.99 -10.61
C GLY A 42 0.08 11.73 -9.51
N PRO A 43 1.38 11.57 -9.44
CA PRO A 43 2.16 12.06 -8.30
C PRO A 43 2.56 13.53 -8.47
N GLY A 44 1.62 14.41 -8.34
CA GLY A 44 1.91 15.83 -8.42
C GLY A 44 0.66 16.67 -8.41
N LEU A 45 0.84 17.96 -8.15
CA LEU A 45 -0.27 18.87 -8.06
C LEU A 45 -0.94 19.15 -9.40
N GLY A 46 -0.26 18.86 -10.48
CA GLY A 46 -0.85 19.07 -11.79
C GLY A 46 -1.78 17.96 -12.23
N TYR A 47 -1.86 16.88 -11.48
CA TYR A 47 -2.73 15.78 -11.85
C TYR A 47 -4.13 15.98 -11.28
N ARG A 48 -5.10 15.44 -11.97
CA ARG A 48 -6.50 15.61 -11.62
C ARG A 48 -6.82 14.98 -10.28
N VAL A 49 -7.65 15.64 -9.51
CA VAL A 49 -8.13 15.10 -8.24
C VAL A 49 -9.28 14.15 -8.53
N THR A 50 -9.19 12.95 -8.00
CA THR A 50 -10.22 11.94 -8.21
C THR A 50 -11.11 11.74 -7.00
N LEU A 51 -10.60 12.04 -5.81
CA LEU A 51 -11.37 11.79 -4.60
C LEU A 51 -10.81 12.64 -3.46
N GLY A 52 -11.62 13.02 -2.53
CA GLY A 52 -11.16 13.70 -1.30
C GLY A 52 -11.21 12.72 -0.14
N LEU A 53 -10.18 12.72 0.67
CA LEU A 53 -10.03 11.78 1.78
C LEU A 53 -10.04 12.54 3.10
N PRO A 54 -10.98 12.25 3.98
CA PRO A 54 -10.98 12.93 5.28
C PRO A 54 -9.85 12.43 6.17
N GLU A 55 -9.52 13.25 7.13
CA GLU A 55 -8.51 12.87 8.11
C GLU A 55 -8.93 11.57 8.77
N GLY A 56 -7.98 10.69 9.01
CA GLY A 56 -8.26 9.39 9.61
C GLY A 56 -8.56 8.28 8.60
N THR A 57 -8.71 8.61 7.32
CA THR A 57 -8.93 7.57 6.31
C THR A 57 -7.74 6.62 6.30
N VAL A 58 -8.00 5.32 6.36
CA VAL A 58 -6.95 4.32 6.36
C VAL A 58 -6.63 3.92 4.93
N LEU A 59 -5.36 3.92 4.62
CA LEU A 59 -4.87 3.65 3.28
C LEU A 59 -3.84 2.54 3.30
N ASN A 60 -3.70 1.87 2.18
CA ASN A 60 -2.59 0.95 1.97
C ASN A 60 -1.51 1.73 1.22
N ARG A 61 -0.31 1.75 1.75
CA ARG A 61 0.80 2.42 1.10
C ARG A 61 1.41 1.47 0.11
N LEU A 62 1.34 1.79 -1.16
CA LEU A 62 1.79 0.88 -2.21
C LEU A 62 3.20 1.21 -2.69
N ASP A 63 3.49 2.50 -2.86
CA ASP A 63 4.78 2.88 -3.42
C ASP A 63 5.02 4.36 -3.17
N CYS A 64 6.10 4.70 -2.52
CA CYS A 64 6.47 6.08 -2.27
C CYS A 64 7.81 6.42 -2.91
N GLY A 65 8.30 5.59 -3.80
CA GLY A 65 9.66 5.74 -4.27
C GLY A 65 9.84 6.40 -5.60
N THR A 66 8.78 6.64 -6.35
CA THR A 66 8.98 7.13 -7.69
C THR A 66 9.08 8.63 -7.76
N GLU A 67 8.39 9.35 -6.88
CA GLU A 67 8.45 10.80 -6.94
C GLU A 67 8.54 11.33 -5.53
N ILE A 68 9.48 12.19 -5.26
CA ILE A 68 9.69 12.70 -3.93
C ILE A 68 8.45 13.41 -3.42
N GLY A 69 8.02 13.05 -2.22
CA GLY A 69 6.89 13.68 -1.59
C GLY A 69 5.54 13.11 -1.96
N TRP A 70 5.50 12.09 -2.82
CA TRP A 70 4.24 11.50 -3.24
C TRP A 70 4.24 10.00 -3.05
N CYS A 71 3.09 9.46 -2.68
CA CYS A 71 2.94 8.01 -2.52
C CYS A 71 1.74 7.54 -3.29
N ARG A 72 1.87 6.38 -3.89
CA ARG A 72 0.74 5.72 -4.49
C ARG A 72 0.08 4.88 -3.40
N VAL A 73 -1.21 4.99 -3.29
CA VAL A 73 -1.97 4.35 -2.22
C VAL A 73 -3.25 3.76 -2.79
N SER A 74 -3.86 2.86 -2.00
CA SER A 74 -5.23 2.44 -2.26
C SER A 74 -6.02 2.64 -0.99
N LEU A 75 -7.33 2.67 -1.10
CA LEU A 75 -8.17 2.76 0.10
C LEU A 75 -8.21 1.40 0.75
N GLU A 76 -8.00 1.37 2.04
CA GLU A 76 -8.02 0.09 2.74
C GLU A 76 -9.41 -0.54 2.64
N ALA A 77 -10.44 0.26 2.75
CA ALA A 77 -11.81 -0.24 2.71
C ALA A 77 -12.27 -0.57 1.29
N ALA A 78 -11.57 -0.08 0.27
CA ALA A 78 -11.92 -0.34 -1.13
C ALA A 78 -10.64 -0.36 -1.95
N PRO A 79 -9.88 -1.44 -1.90
CA PRO A 79 -8.52 -1.47 -2.48
C PRO A 79 -8.45 -1.28 -3.98
N GLN A 80 -9.56 -1.41 -4.67
CA GLN A 80 -9.58 -1.16 -6.09
C GLN A 80 -9.48 0.34 -6.40
N ILE A 81 -9.70 1.20 -5.42
CA ILE A 81 -9.57 2.64 -5.61
C ILE A 81 -8.15 3.02 -5.26
N THR A 82 -7.39 3.45 -6.26
CA THR A 82 -5.99 3.80 -6.08
C THR A 82 -5.74 5.20 -6.58
N GLY A 83 -4.62 5.76 -6.17
CA GLY A 83 -4.21 7.08 -6.65
C GLY A 83 -2.99 7.53 -5.89
N TYR A 84 -2.70 8.82 -6.00
CA TYR A 84 -1.49 9.38 -5.40
C TYR A 84 -1.86 10.48 -4.43
N VAL A 85 -1.15 10.53 -3.32
CA VAL A 85 -1.36 11.56 -2.30
C VAL A 85 -0.02 12.14 -1.89
N SER A 86 -0.05 13.33 -1.32
CA SER A 86 1.14 13.91 -0.75
C SER A 86 1.54 13.14 0.49
N ALA A 87 2.79 12.75 0.56
CA ALA A 87 3.29 11.99 1.69
C ALA A 87 3.27 12.78 2.99
N ASP A 88 3.22 14.11 2.90
CA ASP A 88 3.21 14.94 4.10
C ASP A 88 1.97 14.73 4.95
N TYR A 89 0.93 14.17 4.38
CA TYR A 89 -0.33 13.97 5.10
C TYR A 89 -0.57 12.51 5.44
N LEU A 90 0.46 11.68 5.43
CA LEU A 90 0.34 10.28 5.80
C LEU A 90 1.00 10.06 7.14
N SER A 91 0.39 9.23 7.97
CA SER A 91 0.97 8.91 9.27
C SER A 91 2.25 8.14 9.08
N ALA A 92 3.11 8.32 10.02
CA ALA A 92 4.35 7.60 9.97
C ALA A 92 4.05 6.17 10.28
N HIS A 93 4.46 5.31 9.96
CA HIS A 93 4.28 4.07 10.28
C HIS A 93 3.95 3.27 10.03
#